data_b64f49d88a023f1403b594fa668ac152
#
_entry.id   b64f49d88a023f1403b594fa668ac152
#
_cell.length_a   1.000
_cell.length_b   1.000
_cell.length_c   1.000
_cell.angle_alpha   90.00
_cell.angle_beta   90.00
_cell.angle_gamma   90.00
#
_symmetry.space_group_name_H-M   'P 1'
#
loop_
_entity.id
_entity.type
_entity.pdbx_description
1 polymer ?
#
loop_
_entity_poly.entity_id
_entity_poly.type
_entity_poly.pdbx_seq_one_letter_code
_entity_poly.pdbx_strand_id
1 'polypeptide(L)'
;MNAPTAAATAPKDTSRAKGPIVWLDMDQQALDDAYDQLVYAPNRDQLTQRRIINSAAARKRIGDPLRFAYGPTPVEGLDVFRSIAESGGRRGGGPVAIFVHGGAWRTGSASDYSFVAEPFVRAGGNFVVLDFTTVDDAGGSLFPMVEQVRRAIGWVYRNADRFGGDRERLYLISHSSGSHLAGCAVTHDWAKEGLPRDILKGATVSSGMYDLKPVRLSKRSKYVKFTDAMEQELSAIRHLDRLATPLIVSYGTYETPEFQRQARDFAAAVKAAGKPVELLVGEAYNHFEMLETLANPYGLLGRAALAQMGLQT
;
A
#
# COMPACT_ATOMS: atom_id res chain seq x y z
N MET A 1 -18.12 -28.59 10.04
CA MET A 1 -18.60 -27.89 8.83
C MET A 1 -19.35 -26.65 9.31
N ASN A 2 -18.68 -25.52 9.43
CA ASN A 2 -19.30 -24.25 9.80
C ASN A 2 -19.64 -23.51 8.49
N ALA A 3 -20.89 -23.10 8.36
CA ALA A 3 -21.36 -22.29 7.25
C ALA A 3 -20.56 -20.97 7.18
N PRO A 4 -20.27 -20.43 6.00
CA PRO A 4 -19.58 -19.15 5.87
C PRO A 4 -20.46 -18.06 6.49
N THR A 5 -19.94 -17.36 7.48
CA THR A 5 -20.54 -16.18 8.09
C THR A 5 -20.73 -15.14 6.97
N ALA A 6 -21.96 -14.71 6.76
CA ALA A 6 -22.29 -13.71 5.75
C ALA A 6 -21.46 -12.43 5.99
N ALA A 7 -20.76 -11.96 4.97
CA ALA A 7 -20.08 -10.67 4.99
C ALA A 7 -21.08 -9.59 5.41
N ALA A 8 -20.72 -8.78 6.40
CA ALA A 8 -21.52 -7.63 6.79
C ALA A 8 -21.53 -6.66 5.60
N THR A 9 -22.61 -6.72 4.83
CA THR A 9 -22.88 -5.73 3.80
C THR A 9 -23.30 -4.44 4.50
N ALA A 10 -22.77 -3.28 4.06
CA ALA A 10 -23.35 -2.00 4.43
C ALA A 10 -24.88 -2.06 4.25
N PRO A 11 -25.67 -1.37 5.07
CA PRO A 11 -27.10 -1.32 4.90
C PRO A 11 -27.39 -0.85 3.47
N LYS A 12 -27.89 -1.77 2.63
CA LYS A 12 -28.39 -1.39 1.32
C LYS A 12 -29.60 -0.52 1.58
N ASP A 13 -29.52 0.74 1.23
CA ASP A 13 -30.73 1.57 1.08
C ASP A 13 -31.53 0.97 -0.08
N THR A 14 -32.40 0.03 0.24
CA THR A 14 -33.26 -0.67 -0.71
C THR A 14 -34.43 0.21 -1.20
N SER A 15 -34.56 1.44 -0.67
CA SER A 15 -35.65 2.36 -0.99
C SER A 15 -35.41 3.18 -2.26
N ARG A 16 -34.15 3.28 -2.73
CA ARG A 16 -33.80 4.11 -3.89
C ARG A 16 -34.00 3.32 -5.20
N ALA A 17 -34.70 3.94 -6.18
CA ALA A 17 -34.75 3.41 -7.53
C ALA A 17 -33.34 3.37 -8.15
N LYS A 18 -32.94 2.21 -8.72
CA LYS A 18 -31.63 2.01 -9.35
C LYS A 18 -31.54 2.82 -10.65
N GLY A 19 -30.48 3.59 -10.80
CA GLY A 19 -30.17 4.32 -12.05
C GLY A 19 -29.61 3.40 -13.15
N PRO A 20 -29.22 3.99 -14.31
CA PRO A 20 -28.51 3.23 -15.35
C PRO A 20 -27.23 2.58 -14.82
N ILE A 21 -26.96 1.35 -15.24
CA ILE A 21 -25.77 0.61 -14.86
C ILE A 21 -24.54 1.23 -15.52
N VAL A 22 -23.51 1.50 -14.75
CA VAL A 22 -22.23 2.08 -15.22
C VAL A 22 -21.04 1.12 -15.05
N TRP A 23 -21.11 0.21 -14.06
CA TRP A 23 -20.08 -0.78 -13.81
C TRP A 23 -20.66 -2.04 -13.18
N LEU A 24 -20.42 -3.22 -13.80
CA LEU A 24 -21.00 -4.50 -13.36
C LEU A 24 -22.52 -4.38 -13.11
N ASP A 25 -22.95 -4.55 -11.87
CA ASP A 25 -24.35 -4.40 -11.45
C ASP A 25 -24.63 -3.07 -10.74
N MET A 26 -23.66 -2.13 -10.71
CA MET A 26 -23.73 -0.86 -10.03
C MET A 26 -24.16 0.29 -10.94
N ASP A 27 -25.11 1.10 -10.46
CA ASP A 27 -25.34 2.44 -10.99
C ASP A 27 -24.28 3.44 -10.44
N GLN A 28 -24.33 4.69 -10.87
CA GLN A 28 -23.32 5.69 -10.49
C GLN A 28 -23.21 5.87 -8.97
N GLN A 29 -24.34 5.93 -8.25
CA GLN A 29 -24.32 6.13 -6.80
C GLN A 29 -23.70 4.92 -6.09
N ALA A 30 -24.09 3.71 -6.49
CA ALA A 30 -23.52 2.49 -5.91
C ALA A 30 -22.01 2.37 -6.17
N LEU A 31 -21.56 2.76 -7.36
CA LEU A 31 -20.13 2.79 -7.69
C LEU A 31 -19.38 3.89 -6.89
N ASP A 32 -19.98 5.06 -6.75
CA ASP A 32 -19.39 6.15 -5.96
C ASP A 32 -19.22 5.74 -4.49
N ASP A 33 -20.23 5.08 -3.91
CA ASP A 33 -20.18 4.54 -2.55
C ASP A 33 -19.17 3.41 -2.42
N ALA A 34 -19.04 2.55 -3.44
CA ALA A 34 -18.05 1.47 -3.48
C ALA A 34 -16.58 1.97 -3.53
N TYR A 35 -16.36 3.26 -3.83
CA TYR A 35 -15.07 3.93 -3.73
C TYR A 35 -15.00 4.95 -2.58
N ASP A 36 -16.00 4.95 -1.68
CA ASP A 36 -16.02 5.76 -0.46
C ASP A 36 -15.92 4.90 0.79
N GLN A 37 -14.73 4.84 1.37
CA GLN A 37 -14.51 4.09 2.61
C GLN A 37 -15.28 4.65 3.82
N LEU A 38 -15.77 5.90 3.75
CA LEU A 38 -16.57 6.50 4.82
C LEU A 38 -17.89 5.79 5.05
N VAL A 39 -18.49 5.30 3.97
CA VAL A 39 -19.76 4.57 4.01
C VAL A 39 -19.63 3.25 4.80
N TYR A 40 -18.43 2.65 4.81
CA TYR A 40 -18.15 1.33 5.36
C TYR A 40 -17.33 1.36 6.66
N ALA A 41 -16.81 2.50 7.05
CA ALA A 41 -15.96 2.65 8.23
C ALA A 41 -16.46 3.80 9.12
N PRO A 42 -17.51 3.59 9.91
CA PRO A 42 -18.08 4.64 10.78
C PRO A 42 -17.11 5.12 11.87
N ASN A 43 -16.10 4.31 12.20
CA ASN A 43 -15.04 4.62 13.18
C ASN A 43 -13.79 5.27 12.55
N ARG A 44 -13.83 5.66 11.26
CA ARG A 44 -12.67 6.21 10.53
C ARG A 44 -11.99 7.37 11.25
N ASP A 45 -12.72 8.30 11.77
CA ASP A 45 -12.14 9.50 12.38
C ASP A 45 -11.35 9.14 13.66
N GLN A 46 -11.86 8.20 14.43
CA GLN A 46 -11.15 7.65 15.61
C GLN A 46 -9.85 6.93 15.19
N LEU A 47 -9.89 6.14 14.11
CA LEU A 47 -8.72 5.42 13.59
C LEU A 47 -7.68 6.39 13.03
N THR A 48 -8.11 7.44 12.35
CA THR A 48 -7.23 8.51 11.85
C THR A 48 -6.54 9.25 13.00
N GLN A 49 -7.29 9.62 14.03
CA GLN A 49 -6.73 10.28 15.21
C GLN A 49 -5.74 9.34 15.95
N ARG A 50 -6.11 8.07 16.12
CA ARG A 50 -5.26 7.05 16.76
C ARG A 50 -3.95 6.86 15.99
N ARG A 51 -3.98 6.88 14.65
CA ARG A 51 -2.78 6.82 13.81
C ARG A 51 -1.79 7.94 14.14
N ILE A 52 -2.26 9.18 14.22
CA ILE A 52 -1.42 10.35 14.54
C ILE A 52 -0.79 10.19 15.94
N ILE A 53 -1.62 9.85 16.94
CA ILE A 53 -1.16 9.63 18.32
C ILE A 53 -0.13 8.50 18.40
N ASN A 54 -0.41 7.38 17.75
CA ASN A 54 0.47 6.22 17.75
C ASN A 54 1.78 6.50 17.00
N SER A 55 1.76 7.33 15.94
CA SER A 55 2.97 7.74 15.24
C SER A 55 3.89 8.59 16.13
N ALA A 56 3.33 9.55 16.86
CA ALA A 56 4.08 10.33 17.83
C ALA A 56 4.63 9.46 18.99
N ALA A 57 3.83 8.51 19.48
CA ALA A 57 4.23 7.57 20.53
C ALA A 57 5.31 6.60 20.05
N ALA A 58 5.23 6.10 18.82
CA ALA A 58 6.24 5.22 18.22
C ALA A 58 7.59 5.93 18.14
N ARG A 59 7.64 7.18 17.64
CA ARG A 59 8.88 7.97 17.60
C ARG A 59 9.53 8.11 18.98
N LYS A 60 8.74 8.30 20.03
CA LYS A 60 9.28 8.34 21.42
C LYS A 60 9.91 7.01 21.85
N ARG A 61 9.43 5.87 21.35
CA ARG A 61 9.92 4.53 21.73
C ARG A 61 11.09 4.04 20.90
N ILE A 62 11.10 4.37 19.58
CA ILE A 62 12.13 3.86 18.65
C ILE A 62 13.09 4.94 18.16
N GLY A 63 12.91 6.20 18.59
CA GLY A 63 13.68 7.36 18.15
C GLY A 63 13.11 8.03 16.90
N ASP A 64 13.57 9.26 16.65
CA ASP A 64 13.22 9.99 15.43
C ASP A 64 13.92 9.37 14.20
N PRO A 65 13.27 9.41 13.03
CA PRO A 65 13.87 8.87 11.81
C PRO A 65 15.01 9.75 11.30
N LEU A 66 15.92 9.15 10.53
CA LEU A 66 16.80 9.91 9.65
C LEU A 66 15.99 10.39 8.45
N ARG A 67 16.11 11.67 8.11
CA ARG A 67 15.44 12.25 6.94
C ARG A 67 16.40 12.36 5.77
N PHE A 68 16.02 11.85 4.60
CA PHE A 68 16.79 11.99 3.34
C PHE A 68 15.90 12.53 2.24
N ALA A 69 16.49 13.33 1.33
CA ALA A 69 15.87 13.67 0.06
C ALA A 69 16.24 12.60 -0.98
N TYR A 70 15.22 12.09 -1.70
CA TYR A 70 15.41 11.13 -2.79
C TYR A 70 15.22 11.74 -4.17
N GLY A 71 14.76 12.99 -4.25
CA GLY A 71 14.53 13.72 -5.48
C GLY A 71 14.67 15.23 -5.30
N PRO A 72 14.43 16.01 -6.36
CA PRO A 72 14.76 17.44 -6.40
C PRO A 72 13.73 18.35 -5.72
N THR A 73 12.50 17.88 -5.47
CA THR A 73 11.46 18.71 -4.89
C THR A 73 11.40 18.55 -3.36
N PRO A 74 10.91 19.56 -2.61
CA PRO A 74 10.84 19.48 -1.14
C PRO A 74 10.01 18.32 -0.60
N VAL A 75 8.99 17.86 -1.36
CA VAL A 75 8.15 16.73 -0.95
C VAL A 75 8.86 15.38 -1.16
N GLU A 76 9.86 15.31 -2.04
CA GLU A 76 10.59 14.08 -2.33
C GLU A 76 11.57 13.71 -1.22
N GLY A 77 11.04 13.42 -0.05
CA GLY A 77 11.77 13.01 1.14
C GLY A 77 11.30 11.65 1.64
N LEU A 78 12.14 11.02 2.46
CA LEU A 78 11.81 9.78 3.13
C LEU A 78 12.36 9.77 4.56
N ASP A 79 11.57 9.18 5.45
CA ASP A 79 11.94 8.95 6.85
C ASP A 79 12.47 7.52 6.97
N VAL A 80 13.67 7.34 7.53
CA VAL A 80 14.29 6.04 7.76
C VAL A 80 14.39 5.76 9.24
N PHE A 81 13.66 4.77 9.71
CA PHE A 81 13.80 4.18 11.03
C PHE A 81 14.79 3.01 10.95
N ARG A 82 15.93 3.13 11.61
CA ARG A 82 16.95 2.10 11.62
C ARG A 82 16.59 0.96 12.57
N SER A 83 17.07 -0.23 12.26
CA SER A 83 17.00 -1.37 13.19
C SER A 83 17.55 -0.98 14.57
N ILE A 84 16.79 -1.33 15.60
CA ILE A 84 17.19 -1.18 17.02
C ILE A 84 17.46 -2.54 17.67
N ALA A 85 17.28 -3.65 16.92
CA ALA A 85 17.68 -4.96 17.41
C ALA A 85 19.22 -5.03 17.54
N GLU A 86 19.69 -5.66 18.60
CA GLU A 86 21.11 -5.94 18.72
C GLU A 86 21.59 -6.71 17.48
N SER A 87 22.56 -6.13 16.79
CA SER A 87 23.15 -6.77 15.61
C SER A 87 23.98 -7.94 16.07
N GLY A 88 23.40 -9.13 16.13
CA GLY A 88 24.10 -10.38 16.43
C GLY A 88 25.13 -10.73 15.35
N GLY A 89 26.10 -9.84 15.08
CA GLY A 89 27.22 -10.09 14.19
C GLY A 89 26.87 -10.25 12.71
N ARG A 90 25.68 -9.84 12.25
CA ARG A 90 25.30 -9.94 10.83
C ARG A 90 26.15 -8.98 9.98
N ARG A 91 27.07 -9.51 9.20
CA ARG A 91 27.72 -8.79 8.10
C ARG A 91 26.66 -8.55 7.01
N GLY A 92 26.48 -7.30 6.56
CA GLY A 92 25.68 -6.99 5.39
C GLY A 92 24.39 -6.20 5.61
N GLY A 93 24.13 -5.69 6.80
CA GLY A 93 22.95 -4.84 7.06
C GLY A 93 21.63 -5.63 7.26
N GLY A 94 20.58 -4.93 7.70
CA GLY A 94 19.23 -5.47 7.87
C GLY A 94 18.37 -5.35 6.61
N PRO A 95 17.32 -6.19 6.44
CA PRO A 95 16.37 -6.00 5.36
C PRO A 95 15.69 -4.64 5.49
N VAL A 96 15.21 -4.11 4.37
CA VAL A 96 14.58 -2.79 4.29
C VAL A 96 13.15 -2.92 3.83
N ALA A 97 12.20 -2.51 4.68
CA ALA A 97 10.81 -2.32 4.29
C ALA A 97 10.62 -0.88 3.80
N ILE A 98 10.05 -0.70 2.63
CA ILE A 98 9.68 0.60 2.05
C ILE A 98 8.17 0.71 2.12
N PHE A 99 7.65 1.69 2.86
CA PHE A 99 6.21 1.88 3.03
C PHE A 99 5.68 3.02 2.17
N VAL A 100 4.67 2.70 1.36
CA VAL A 100 3.92 3.65 0.53
C VAL A 100 2.53 3.84 1.15
N HIS A 101 2.31 5.01 1.73
CA HIS A 101 1.09 5.31 2.46
C HIS A 101 -0.13 5.56 1.57
N GLY A 102 -1.31 5.38 2.14
CA GLY A 102 -2.59 5.74 1.55
C GLY A 102 -2.90 7.24 1.71
N GLY A 103 -4.18 7.57 1.56
CA GLY A 103 -4.71 8.95 1.67
C GLY A 103 -5.45 9.40 0.43
N ALA A 104 -6.00 8.47 -0.34
CA ALA A 104 -6.78 8.71 -1.57
C ALA A 104 -6.02 9.56 -2.61
N TRP A 105 -4.67 9.46 -2.63
CA TRP A 105 -3.73 10.27 -3.43
C TRP A 105 -3.71 11.78 -3.07
N ARG A 106 -4.42 12.22 -2.04
CA ARG A 106 -4.63 13.64 -1.69
C ARG A 106 -4.00 14.05 -0.37
N THR A 107 -3.78 13.08 0.53
CA THR A 107 -3.34 13.37 1.90
C THR A 107 -2.33 12.32 2.37
N GLY A 108 -1.68 12.61 3.50
CA GLY A 108 -0.72 11.75 4.16
C GLY A 108 0.71 12.29 4.06
N SER A 109 1.48 11.97 5.07
CA SER A 109 2.91 12.28 5.14
C SER A 109 3.65 11.15 5.82
N ALA A 110 4.96 11.03 5.63
CA ALA A 110 5.79 10.03 6.31
C ALA A 110 5.60 10.07 7.83
N SER A 111 5.43 11.29 8.39
CA SER A 111 5.24 11.48 9.82
C SER A 111 3.99 10.83 10.38
N ASP A 112 2.90 10.76 9.58
CA ASP A 112 1.62 10.21 10.00
C ASP A 112 1.62 8.68 10.11
N TYR A 113 2.64 8.03 9.50
CA TYR A 113 2.74 6.57 9.40
C TYR A 113 3.93 5.98 10.14
N SER A 114 4.58 6.74 11.03
CA SER A 114 5.70 6.25 11.84
C SER A 114 5.32 5.06 12.74
N PHE A 115 4.04 4.93 13.12
CA PHE A 115 3.55 3.87 14.01
C PHE A 115 3.72 2.46 13.45
N VAL A 116 3.79 2.30 12.13
CA VAL A 116 3.98 0.99 11.49
C VAL A 116 5.44 0.53 11.51
N ALA A 117 6.40 1.42 11.81
CA ALA A 117 7.82 1.09 11.77
C ALA A 117 8.28 0.19 12.95
N GLU A 118 7.68 0.35 14.12
CA GLU A 118 8.17 -0.25 15.37
C GLU A 118 8.36 -1.78 15.32
N PRO A 119 7.40 -2.60 14.85
CA PRO A 119 7.60 -4.05 14.81
C PRO A 119 8.78 -4.46 13.91
N PHE A 120 9.00 -3.75 12.81
CA PHE A 120 10.07 -4.07 11.85
C PHE A 120 11.45 -3.72 12.40
N VAL A 121 11.60 -2.54 13.02
CA VAL A 121 12.91 -2.13 13.57
C VAL A 121 13.29 -2.93 14.78
N ARG A 122 12.33 -3.38 15.59
CA ARG A 122 12.56 -4.30 16.71
C ARG A 122 12.94 -5.70 16.25
N ALA A 123 12.41 -6.14 15.13
CA ALA A 123 12.74 -7.46 14.54
C ALA A 123 14.06 -7.47 13.74
N GLY A 124 14.79 -6.36 13.65
CA GLY A 124 16.09 -6.29 12.98
C GLY A 124 16.05 -5.77 11.54
N GLY A 125 14.91 -5.28 11.07
CA GLY A 125 14.77 -4.59 9.78
C GLY A 125 14.95 -3.09 9.88
N ASN A 126 15.17 -2.43 8.75
CA ASN A 126 15.05 -0.99 8.61
C ASN A 126 13.68 -0.68 7.98
N PHE A 127 13.09 0.46 8.33
CA PHE A 127 11.76 0.83 7.84
C PHE A 127 11.81 2.23 7.24
N VAL A 128 11.43 2.35 5.98
CA VAL A 128 11.45 3.60 5.21
C VAL A 128 10.02 4.02 4.92
N VAL A 129 9.64 5.23 5.26
CA VAL A 129 8.33 5.81 4.92
C VAL A 129 8.53 6.93 3.91
N LEU A 130 7.83 6.87 2.79
CA LEU A 130 7.97 7.85 1.71
C LEU A 130 7.02 9.03 1.89
N ASP A 131 7.50 10.23 1.54
CA ASP A 131 6.66 11.34 1.13
C ASP A 131 6.68 11.44 -0.40
N PHE A 132 5.58 11.86 -0.98
CA PHE A 132 5.43 12.11 -2.42
C PHE A 132 4.31 13.12 -2.66
N THR A 133 4.29 13.73 -3.84
CA THR A 133 3.30 14.76 -4.21
C THR A 133 1.87 14.24 -4.08
N THR A 134 0.92 15.15 -3.88
CA THR A 134 -0.51 14.83 -3.96
C THR A 134 -1.01 14.91 -5.41
N VAL A 135 -2.14 14.29 -5.69
CA VAL A 135 -2.78 14.39 -7.00
C VAL A 135 -3.25 15.82 -7.29
N ASP A 136 -3.63 16.56 -6.24
CA ASP A 136 -4.05 17.97 -6.37
C ASP A 136 -2.85 18.84 -6.80
N ASP A 137 -1.69 18.69 -6.14
CA ASP A 137 -0.45 19.39 -6.50
C ASP A 137 0.11 18.95 -7.86
N ALA A 138 -0.17 17.71 -8.27
CA ALA A 138 0.17 17.17 -9.59
C ALA A 138 -0.84 17.54 -10.69
N GLY A 139 -1.73 18.50 -10.43
CA GLY A 139 -2.71 18.98 -11.41
C GLY A 139 -3.77 17.93 -11.80
N GLY A 140 -3.99 16.90 -10.99
CA GLY A 140 -4.92 15.83 -11.23
C GLY A 140 -4.29 14.57 -11.85
N SER A 141 -2.98 14.52 -12.08
CA SER A 141 -2.27 13.40 -12.67
C SER A 141 -1.70 12.47 -11.60
N LEU A 142 -1.79 11.14 -11.83
CA LEU A 142 -1.15 10.13 -10.98
C LEU A 142 0.28 9.79 -11.43
N PHE A 143 0.69 10.17 -12.63
CA PHE A 143 2.02 9.87 -13.15
C PHE A 143 3.15 10.42 -12.27
N PRO A 144 3.14 11.69 -11.83
CA PRO A 144 4.22 12.20 -10.98
C PRO A 144 4.35 11.44 -9.66
N MET A 145 3.24 11.00 -9.07
CA MET A 145 3.26 10.20 -7.83
C MET A 145 3.94 8.84 -8.06
N VAL A 146 3.58 8.16 -9.14
CA VAL A 146 4.17 6.86 -9.51
C VAL A 146 5.67 6.99 -9.78
N GLU A 147 6.08 8.03 -10.50
CA GLU A 147 7.48 8.30 -10.78
C GLU A 147 8.28 8.61 -9.51
N GLN A 148 7.72 9.38 -8.58
CA GLN A 148 8.36 9.69 -7.30
C GLN A 148 8.52 8.43 -6.45
N VAL A 149 7.51 7.54 -6.37
CA VAL A 149 7.62 6.26 -5.67
C VAL A 149 8.70 5.37 -6.28
N ARG A 150 8.77 5.26 -7.62
CA ARG A 150 9.83 4.52 -8.31
C ARG A 150 11.19 5.11 -8.02
N ARG A 151 11.35 6.42 -8.12
CA ARG A 151 12.59 7.14 -7.79
C ARG A 151 13.03 6.87 -6.35
N ALA A 152 12.11 6.89 -5.39
CA ALA A 152 12.40 6.60 -3.99
C ALA A 152 12.90 5.15 -3.80
N ILE A 153 12.27 4.16 -4.44
CA ILE A 153 12.72 2.76 -4.39
C ILE A 153 14.13 2.64 -4.98
N GLY A 154 14.38 3.24 -6.15
CA GLY A 154 15.71 3.26 -6.76
C GLY A 154 16.75 3.98 -5.89
N TRP A 155 16.36 5.07 -5.20
CA TRP A 155 17.22 5.76 -4.25
C TRP A 155 17.58 4.86 -3.06
N VAL A 156 16.59 4.19 -2.47
CA VAL A 156 16.81 3.25 -1.35
C VAL A 156 17.77 2.14 -1.77
N TYR A 157 17.60 1.55 -2.95
CA TYR A 157 18.51 0.53 -3.46
C TYR A 157 19.96 1.03 -3.54
N ARG A 158 20.16 2.25 -4.04
CA ARG A 158 21.52 2.82 -4.23
C ARG A 158 22.14 3.32 -2.92
N ASN A 159 21.37 3.54 -1.86
CA ASN A 159 21.80 4.19 -0.62
C ASN A 159 21.50 3.40 0.66
N ALA A 160 21.11 2.12 0.56
CA ALA A 160 20.72 1.30 1.71
C ALA A 160 21.84 1.21 2.77
N ASP A 161 23.09 1.15 2.35
CA ASP A 161 24.29 1.10 3.20
C ASP A 161 24.44 2.33 4.11
N ARG A 162 23.95 3.50 3.69
CA ARG A 162 24.02 4.76 4.48
C ARG A 162 23.27 4.69 5.80
N PHE A 163 22.33 3.77 5.92
CA PHE A 163 21.53 3.59 7.12
C PHE A 163 21.54 2.16 7.67
N GLY A 164 22.48 1.32 7.21
CA GLY A 164 22.64 -0.06 7.67
C GLY A 164 21.62 -1.03 7.05
N GLY A 165 21.08 -0.67 5.88
CA GLY A 165 20.21 -1.53 5.09
C GLY A 165 20.97 -2.42 4.12
N ASP A 166 20.36 -3.52 3.73
CA ASP A 166 20.85 -4.43 2.70
C ASP A 166 20.04 -4.21 1.41
N ARG A 167 20.70 -3.69 0.37
CA ARG A 167 20.06 -3.43 -0.94
C ARG A 167 19.52 -4.67 -1.61
N GLU A 168 20.08 -5.84 -1.30
CA GLU A 168 19.62 -7.11 -1.87
C GLU A 168 18.41 -7.68 -1.13
N ARG A 169 17.91 -6.99 -0.10
CA ARG A 169 16.74 -7.39 0.71
C ARG A 169 15.78 -6.22 0.88
N LEU A 170 15.28 -5.68 -0.24
CA LEU A 170 14.25 -4.63 -0.25
C LEU A 170 12.86 -5.25 -0.35
N TYR A 171 11.95 -4.77 0.45
CA TYR A 171 10.55 -5.18 0.50
C TYR A 171 9.63 -3.96 0.42
N LEU A 172 8.53 -4.09 -0.31
CA LEU A 172 7.56 -3.01 -0.46
C LEU A 172 6.32 -3.32 0.37
N ILE A 173 5.87 -2.37 1.17
CA ILE A 173 4.66 -2.49 1.97
C ILE A 173 3.77 -1.29 1.66
N SER A 174 2.46 -1.50 1.54
CA SER A 174 1.58 -0.41 1.15
C SER A 174 0.15 -0.60 1.63
N HIS A 175 -0.60 0.50 1.63
CA HIS A 175 -2.01 0.48 2.00
C HIS A 175 -2.83 1.45 1.13
N SER A 176 -4.06 1.06 0.76
CA SER A 176 -5.04 1.92 0.07
C SER A 176 -4.53 2.47 -1.26
N SER A 177 -4.62 3.78 -1.50
CA SER A 177 -4.05 4.43 -2.69
C SER A 177 -2.54 4.25 -2.81
N GLY A 178 -1.82 4.01 -1.72
CA GLY A 178 -0.41 3.60 -1.75
C GLY A 178 -0.22 2.22 -2.38
N SER A 179 -1.19 1.31 -2.22
CA SER A 179 -1.13 -0.01 -2.87
C SER A 179 -1.38 0.06 -4.39
N HIS A 180 -2.08 1.09 -4.88
CA HIS A 180 -2.10 1.38 -6.32
C HIS A 180 -0.70 1.76 -6.80
N LEU A 181 -0.02 2.71 -6.11
CA LEU A 181 1.32 3.16 -6.47
C LEU A 181 2.35 2.01 -6.36
N ALA A 182 2.23 1.18 -5.32
CA ALA A 182 3.04 -0.02 -5.14
C ALA A 182 2.78 -1.06 -6.25
N GLY A 183 1.52 -1.24 -6.66
CA GLY A 183 1.16 -2.06 -7.83
C GLY A 183 1.89 -1.62 -9.09
N CYS A 184 1.91 -0.30 -9.35
CA CYS A 184 2.68 0.28 -10.46
C CYS A 184 4.20 0.08 -10.33
N ALA A 185 4.72 -0.01 -9.09
CA ALA A 185 6.15 -0.22 -8.86
C ALA A 185 6.55 -1.70 -9.05
N VAL A 186 5.75 -2.66 -8.57
CA VAL A 186 6.06 -4.10 -8.72
C VAL A 186 5.87 -4.61 -10.16
N THR A 187 5.11 -3.88 -10.99
CA THR A 187 4.94 -4.15 -12.42
C THR A 187 5.77 -3.21 -13.31
N HIS A 188 6.74 -2.49 -12.72
CA HIS A 188 7.66 -1.65 -13.47
C HIS A 188 8.82 -2.44 -14.07
N ASP A 189 9.29 -2.05 -15.26
CA ASP A 189 10.50 -2.60 -15.87
C ASP A 189 11.74 -1.89 -15.33
N TRP A 190 12.24 -2.33 -14.18
CA TRP A 190 13.38 -1.77 -13.48
C TRP A 190 14.68 -1.79 -14.31
N ALA A 191 14.78 -2.72 -15.28
CA ALA A 191 15.94 -2.79 -16.16
C ALA A 191 16.12 -1.53 -17.02
N LYS A 192 15.03 -0.81 -17.33
CA LYS A 192 15.09 0.47 -18.05
C LYS A 192 15.78 1.58 -17.26
N GLU A 193 15.85 1.44 -15.93
CA GLU A 193 16.56 2.36 -15.03
C GLU A 193 17.95 1.85 -14.61
N GLY A 194 18.42 0.76 -15.23
CA GLY A 194 19.69 0.12 -14.89
C GLY A 194 19.68 -0.57 -13.51
N LEU A 195 18.50 -0.98 -13.04
CA LEU A 195 18.31 -1.65 -11.75
C LEU A 195 17.93 -3.12 -11.96
N PRO A 196 18.17 -4.00 -10.97
CA PRO A 196 17.76 -5.40 -11.06
C PRO A 196 16.24 -5.54 -11.26
N ARG A 197 15.82 -6.46 -12.12
CA ARG A 197 14.38 -6.73 -12.33
C ARG A 197 13.67 -7.17 -11.05
N ASP A 198 14.38 -7.88 -10.19
CA ASP A 198 13.94 -8.39 -8.89
C ASP A 198 14.40 -7.52 -7.72
N ILE A 199 14.54 -6.21 -7.94
CA ILE A 199 14.95 -5.21 -6.93
C ILE A 199 14.13 -5.34 -5.63
N LEU A 200 12.85 -5.71 -5.73
CA LEU A 200 11.95 -5.99 -4.62
C LEU A 200 11.86 -7.50 -4.40
N LYS A 201 12.27 -7.98 -3.24
CA LYS A 201 12.26 -9.41 -2.89
C LYS A 201 10.90 -9.90 -2.38
N GLY A 202 10.00 -8.98 -2.09
CA GLY A 202 8.61 -9.24 -1.74
C GLY A 202 7.82 -7.94 -1.65
N ALA A 203 6.50 -8.04 -1.80
CA ALA A 203 5.62 -6.90 -1.57
C ALA A 203 4.33 -7.30 -0.88
N THR A 204 3.94 -6.54 0.15
CA THR A 204 2.64 -6.63 0.82
C THR A 204 1.80 -5.44 0.39
N VAL A 205 0.76 -5.69 -0.41
CA VAL A 205 -0.12 -4.67 -0.95
C VAL A 205 -1.54 -4.88 -0.39
N SER A 206 -1.96 -3.96 0.48
CA SER A 206 -3.22 -4.07 1.22
C SER A 206 -4.26 -3.08 0.72
N SER A 207 -5.49 -3.56 0.50
CA SER A 207 -6.66 -2.70 0.26
C SER A 207 -6.46 -1.73 -0.91
N GLY A 208 -5.90 -2.24 -2.03
CA GLY A 208 -5.49 -1.42 -3.17
C GLY A 208 -6.49 -1.36 -4.31
N MET A 209 -6.11 -0.59 -5.32
CA MET A 209 -6.80 -0.48 -6.61
C MET A 209 -5.81 -0.86 -7.71
N TYR A 210 -6.07 -1.95 -8.42
CA TYR A 210 -5.13 -2.53 -9.38
C TYR A 210 -5.63 -2.45 -10.83
N ASP A 211 -6.93 -2.12 -11.02
CA ASP A 211 -7.56 -1.72 -12.28
C ASP A 211 -8.19 -0.35 -12.11
N LEU A 212 -7.72 0.63 -12.87
CA LEU A 212 -8.21 2.01 -12.77
C LEU A 212 -9.51 2.25 -13.54
N LYS A 213 -10.00 1.30 -14.36
CA LYS A 213 -11.24 1.51 -15.12
C LYS A 213 -12.45 1.82 -14.23
N PRO A 214 -12.81 1.01 -13.22
CA PRO A 214 -13.93 1.35 -12.34
C PRO A 214 -13.65 2.57 -11.45
N VAL A 215 -12.39 2.80 -11.09
CA VAL A 215 -11.97 3.99 -10.33
C VAL A 215 -12.25 5.26 -11.13
N ARG A 216 -11.92 5.26 -12.42
CA ARG A 216 -12.20 6.35 -13.36
C ARG A 216 -13.70 6.64 -13.52
N LEU A 217 -14.53 5.62 -13.46
CA LEU A 217 -15.99 5.77 -13.55
C LEU A 217 -16.62 6.29 -12.26
N SER A 218 -15.91 6.21 -11.12
CA SER A 218 -16.40 6.62 -9.82
C SER A 218 -16.19 8.11 -9.55
N LYS A 219 -16.72 8.58 -8.41
CA LYS A 219 -16.53 9.96 -7.90
C LYS A 219 -15.07 10.40 -7.77
N ARG A 220 -14.09 9.49 -7.88
CA ARG A 220 -12.66 9.84 -7.84
C ARG A 220 -12.23 10.66 -9.04
N SER A 221 -12.97 10.63 -10.16
CA SER A 221 -12.78 11.52 -11.31
C SER A 221 -13.06 13.00 -11.01
N LYS A 222 -13.63 13.33 -9.85
CA LYS A 222 -13.79 14.71 -9.41
C LYS A 222 -12.45 15.40 -9.11
N TYR A 223 -11.40 14.60 -8.78
CA TYR A 223 -10.08 15.13 -8.43
C TYR A 223 -8.92 14.48 -9.20
N VAL A 224 -9.11 13.28 -9.74
CA VAL A 224 -8.15 12.66 -10.66
C VAL A 224 -8.62 12.91 -12.08
N LYS A 225 -7.79 13.56 -12.90
CA LYS A 225 -8.05 13.76 -14.33
C LYS A 225 -7.61 12.54 -15.13
N PHE A 226 -8.36 11.46 -15.02
CA PHE A 226 -8.03 10.20 -15.69
C PHE A 226 -7.97 10.37 -17.21
N THR A 227 -6.93 9.81 -17.83
CA THR A 227 -6.77 9.66 -19.26
C THR A 227 -6.72 8.18 -19.63
N ASP A 228 -6.88 7.85 -20.91
CA ASP A 228 -6.74 6.47 -21.40
C ASP A 228 -5.33 5.94 -21.14
N ALA A 229 -4.31 6.78 -21.32
CA ALA A 229 -2.93 6.45 -21.00
C ALA A 229 -2.75 6.14 -19.51
N MET A 230 -3.32 6.96 -18.63
CA MET A 230 -3.25 6.74 -17.17
C MET A 230 -3.95 5.43 -16.78
N GLU A 231 -5.15 5.18 -17.30
CA GLU A 231 -5.87 3.93 -17.07
C GLU A 231 -5.07 2.72 -17.57
N GLN A 232 -4.50 2.82 -18.77
CA GLN A 232 -3.73 1.73 -19.36
C GLN A 232 -2.42 1.47 -18.63
N GLU A 233 -1.62 2.51 -18.36
CA GLU A 233 -0.26 2.35 -17.86
C GLU A 233 -0.17 2.15 -16.34
N LEU A 234 -1.16 2.68 -15.60
CA LEU A 234 -1.18 2.64 -14.15
C LEU A 234 -2.16 1.61 -13.56
N SER A 235 -2.73 0.73 -14.38
CA SER A 235 -3.47 -0.45 -13.90
C SER A 235 -2.53 -1.65 -13.82
N ALA A 236 -2.04 -1.95 -12.62
CA ALA A 236 -1.03 -3.00 -12.39
C ALA A 236 -1.46 -4.37 -12.95
N ILE A 237 -2.75 -4.70 -12.91
CA ILE A 237 -3.32 -5.94 -13.43
C ILE A 237 -3.06 -6.15 -14.93
N ARG A 238 -2.77 -5.09 -15.69
CA ARG A 238 -2.50 -5.12 -17.13
C ARG A 238 -1.03 -5.37 -17.48
N HIS A 239 -0.14 -5.46 -16.49
CA HIS A 239 1.32 -5.52 -16.68
C HIS A 239 1.99 -6.66 -15.91
N LEU A 240 1.27 -7.76 -15.70
CA LEU A 240 1.75 -8.91 -14.92
C LEU A 240 2.91 -9.65 -15.57
N ASP A 241 3.13 -9.47 -16.89
CA ASP A 241 4.31 -9.93 -17.62
C ASP A 241 5.63 -9.39 -17.05
N ARG A 242 5.59 -8.19 -16.47
CA ARG A 242 6.75 -7.52 -15.84
C ARG A 242 6.95 -7.89 -14.38
N LEU A 243 5.95 -8.49 -13.74
CA LEU A 243 6.00 -8.81 -12.31
C LEU A 243 7.05 -9.88 -12.01
N ALA A 244 8.07 -9.52 -11.23
CA ALA A 244 9.11 -10.41 -10.73
C ALA A 244 9.04 -10.63 -9.20
N THR A 245 8.28 -9.80 -8.51
CA THR A 245 8.19 -9.73 -7.04
C THR A 245 7.09 -10.66 -6.51
N PRO A 246 7.37 -11.56 -5.53
CA PRO A 246 6.35 -12.30 -4.80
C PRO A 246 5.41 -11.36 -4.04
N LEU A 247 4.09 -11.59 -4.15
CA LEU A 247 3.09 -10.69 -3.57
C LEU A 247 2.33 -11.33 -2.41
N ILE A 248 2.04 -10.51 -1.40
CA ILE A 248 0.96 -10.69 -0.45
C ILE A 248 -0.08 -9.62 -0.78
N VAL A 249 -1.26 -10.04 -1.23
CA VAL A 249 -2.40 -9.15 -1.50
C VAL A 249 -3.40 -9.31 -0.37
N SER A 250 -3.99 -8.22 0.13
CA SER A 250 -4.94 -8.34 1.24
C SER A 250 -6.09 -7.35 1.17
N TYR A 251 -7.18 -7.71 1.83
CA TYR A 251 -8.34 -6.84 2.07
C TYR A 251 -9.07 -7.26 3.34
N GLY A 252 -9.89 -6.35 3.88
CA GLY A 252 -10.77 -6.60 5.01
C GLY A 252 -12.21 -6.88 4.56
N THR A 253 -12.92 -7.80 5.24
CA THR A 253 -14.30 -8.17 4.83
C THR A 253 -15.32 -7.07 5.10
N TYR A 254 -14.98 -6.04 5.90
CA TYR A 254 -15.79 -4.84 6.11
C TYR A 254 -15.37 -3.66 5.21
N GLU A 255 -14.50 -3.89 4.22
CA GLU A 255 -14.22 -2.90 3.19
C GLU A 255 -15.34 -2.83 2.15
N THR A 256 -15.28 -1.79 1.31
CA THR A 256 -16.23 -1.64 0.20
C THR A 256 -16.16 -2.84 -0.77
N PRO A 257 -17.25 -3.17 -1.46
CA PRO A 257 -17.28 -4.30 -2.41
C PRO A 257 -16.20 -4.20 -3.48
N GLU A 258 -15.90 -2.98 -3.98
CA GLU A 258 -14.90 -2.78 -5.03
C GLU A 258 -13.47 -2.99 -4.54
N PHE A 259 -13.12 -2.56 -3.32
CA PHE A 259 -11.79 -2.85 -2.76
C PHE A 259 -11.58 -4.34 -2.53
N GLN A 260 -12.61 -5.04 -2.02
CA GLN A 260 -12.57 -6.49 -1.88
C GLN A 260 -12.44 -7.19 -3.24
N ARG A 261 -13.24 -6.76 -4.25
CA ARG A 261 -13.19 -7.32 -5.60
C ARG A 261 -11.83 -7.10 -6.24
N GLN A 262 -11.32 -5.88 -6.22
CA GLN A 262 -10.02 -5.53 -6.80
C GLN A 262 -8.87 -6.35 -6.21
N ALA A 263 -8.87 -6.59 -4.90
CA ALA A 263 -7.85 -7.44 -4.27
C ALA A 263 -7.95 -8.90 -4.72
N ARG A 264 -9.17 -9.46 -4.75
CA ARG A 264 -9.41 -10.84 -5.22
C ARG A 264 -9.03 -11.01 -6.69
N ASP A 265 -9.48 -10.09 -7.55
CA ASP A 265 -9.25 -10.18 -8.99
C ASP A 265 -7.76 -10.03 -9.32
N PHE A 266 -7.07 -9.11 -8.64
CA PHE A 266 -5.63 -8.94 -8.82
C PHE A 266 -4.86 -10.19 -8.38
N ALA A 267 -5.15 -10.74 -7.20
CA ALA A 267 -4.51 -11.97 -6.74
C ALA A 267 -4.79 -13.16 -7.67
N ALA A 268 -6.03 -13.29 -8.15
CA ALA A 268 -6.40 -14.33 -9.12
C ALA A 268 -5.65 -14.18 -10.45
N ALA A 269 -5.53 -12.94 -10.97
CA ALA A 269 -4.79 -12.65 -12.19
C ALA A 269 -3.29 -12.93 -12.05
N VAL A 270 -2.67 -12.54 -10.92
CA VAL A 270 -1.27 -12.84 -10.60
C VAL A 270 -1.03 -14.35 -10.56
N LYS A 271 -1.92 -15.11 -9.91
CA LYS A 271 -1.86 -16.57 -9.85
C LYS A 271 -2.02 -17.20 -11.23
N ALA A 272 -2.97 -16.72 -12.04
CA ALA A 272 -3.18 -17.19 -13.41
C ALA A 272 -1.98 -16.89 -14.32
N ALA A 273 -1.23 -15.80 -14.06
CA ALA A 273 0.03 -15.50 -14.74
C ALA A 273 1.22 -16.35 -14.24
N GLY A 274 0.99 -17.33 -13.37
CA GLY A 274 2.02 -18.22 -12.83
C GLY A 274 3.00 -17.52 -11.87
N LYS A 275 2.60 -16.40 -11.26
CA LYS A 275 3.45 -15.62 -10.36
C LYS A 275 3.12 -15.93 -8.89
N PRO A 276 4.12 -15.88 -7.98
CA PRO A 276 3.91 -16.12 -6.56
C PRO A 276 2.99 -15.06 -5.94
N VAL A 277 1.88 -15.50 -5.36
CA VAL A 277 0.95 -14.63 -4.65
C VAL A 277 0.24 -15.37 -3.53
N GLU A 278 0.08 -14.69 -2.40
CA GLU A 278 -0.78 -15.08 -1.28
C GLU A 278 -1.90 -14.04 -1.14
N LEU A 279 -3.13 -14.50 -0.94
CA LEU A 279 -4.28 -13.63 -0.65
C LEU A 279 -4.65 -13.77 0.83
N LEU A 280 -4.51 -12.68 1.59
CA LEU A 280 -4.89 -12.62 2.99
C LEU A 280 -6.24 -11.89 3.14
N VAL A 281 -7.16 -12.51 3.86
CA VAL A 281 -8.47 -11.93 4.17
C VAL A 281 -8.50 -11.55 5.64
N GLY A 282 -8.73 -10.26 5.90
CA GLY A 282 -8.93 -9.71 7.23
C GLY A 282 -10.40 -9.82 7.63
N GLU A 283 -10.78 -10.88 8.35
CA GLU A 283 -12.15 -11.08 8.79
C GLU A 283 -12.56 -9.99 9.79
N ALA A 284 -13.70 -9.35 9.51
CA ALA A 284 -14.29 -8.28 10.31
C ALA A 284 -13.42 -7.00 10.45
N TYR A 285 -12.42 -6.81 9.60
CA TYR A 285 -11.68 -5.56 9.52
C TYR A 285 -12.22 -4.65 8.41
N ASN A 286 -12.38 -3.35 8.71
CA ASN A 286 -12.60 -2.33 7.70
C ASN A 286 -11.26 -1.81 7.14
N HIS A 287 -11.35 -0.93 6.15
CA HIS A 287 -10.21 -0.37 5.43
C HIS A 287 -9.12 0.23 6.34
N PHE A 288 -9.49 0.94 7.39
CA PHE A 288 -8.53 1.62 8.26
C PHE A 288 -7.96 0.68 9.32
N GLU A 289 -8.75 -0.29 9.76
CA GLU A 289 -8.32 -1.32 10.72
C GLU A 289 -7.31 -2.29 10.10
N MET A 290 -7.43 -2.58 8.80
CA MET A 290 -6.42 -3.37 8.08
C MET A 290 -5.01 -2.78 8.26
N LEU A 291 -4.85 -1.46 8.14
CA LEU A 291 -3.57 -0.80 8.33
C LEU A 291 -3.02 -0.99 9.76
N GLU A 292 -3.88 -0.98 10.78
CA GLU A 292 -3.44 -1.15 12.16
C GLU A 292 -2.86 -2.54 12.43
N THR A 293 -3.31 -3.56 11.70
CA THR A 293 -2.74 -4.91 11.83
C THR A 293 -1.26 -4.96 11.40
N LEU A 294 -0.80 -4.01 10.60
CA LEU A 294 0.61 -3.90 10.19
C LEU A 294 1.52 -3.41 11.33
N ALA A 295 1.00 -2.59 12.23
CA ALA A 295 1.74 -2.08 13.40
C ALA A 295 1.83 -3.10 14.55
N ASN A 296 1.24 -4.27 14.42
CA ASN A 296 1.29 -5.35 15.40
C ASN A 296 2.06 -6.54 14.81
N PRO A 297 3.18 -7.00 15.42
CA PRO A 297 3.97 -8.11 14.90
C PRO A 297 3.17 -9.44 14.83
N TYR A 298 2.13 -9.58 15.65
CA TYR A 298 1.20 -10.72 15.63
C TYR A 298 -0.08 -10.46 14.82
N GLY A 299 -0.27 -9.23 14.34
CA GLY A 299 -1.40 -8.85 13.49
C GLY A 299 -1.32 -9.50 12.11
N LEU A 300 -2.44 -9.50 11.39
CA LEU A 300 -2.55 -10.15 10.08
C LEU A 300 -1.44 -9.72 9.11
N LEU A 301 -1.29 -8.42 8.90
CA LEU A 301 -0.31 -7.87 7.96
C LEU A 301 1.09 -7.82 8.56
N GLY A 302 1.24 -7.45 9.84
CA GLY A 302 2.55 -7.35 10.49
C GLY A 302 3.28 -8.67 10.50
N ARG A 303 2.61 -9.75 10.92
CA ARG A 303 3.16 -11.11 10.91
C ARG A 303 3.55 -11.57 9.50
N ALA A 304 2.67 -11.35 8.52
CA ALA A 304 2.91 -11.78 7.14
C ALA A 304 4.09 -11.01 6.50
N ALA A 305 4.13 -9.69 6.67
CA ALA A 305 5.21 -8.87 6.15
C ALA A 305 6.57 -9.19 6.81
N LEU A 306 6.61 -9.37 8.15
CA LEU A 306 7.82 -9.79 8.86
C LEU A 306 8.31 -11.16 8.36
N ALA A 307 7.40 -12.12 8.21
CA ALA A 307 7.74 -13.45 7.68
C ALA A 307 8.28 -13.38 6.25
N GLN A 308 7.66 -12.57 5.37
CA GLN A 308 8.14 -12.36 4.01
C GLN A 308 9.56 -11.76 3.99
N MET A 309 9.91 -10.91 4.96
CA MET A 309 11.23 -10.32 5.13
C MET A 309 12.25 -11.27 5.79
N GLY A 310 11.84 -12.44 6.23
CA GLY A 310 12.68 -13.37 6.99
C GLY A 310 13.00 -12.84 8.40
N LEU A 311 12.15 -12.02 8.97
CA LEU A 311 12.24 -11.49 10.32
C LEU A 311 11.34 -12.29 11.27
N GLN A 312 11.81 -12.50 12.50
CA GLN A 312 11.05 -13.18 13.55
C GLN A 312 10.40 -12.15 14.48
N THR A 313 9.21 -12.50 14.97
CA THR A 313 8.47 -11.69 15.97
C THR A 313 8.98 -11.98 17.37
#